data_8bcafefa168d94625c3ce3bd0e3906a0
#
_entry.id   8bcafefa168d94625c3ce3bd0e3906a0
#
_cell.length_a   1.000
_cell.length_b   1.000
_cell.length_c   1.000
_cell.angle_alpha   90.00
_cell.angle_beta   90.00
_cell.angle_gamma   90.00
#
_symmetry.space_group_name_H-M   'P 1'
#
loop_
_entity.id
_entity.type
_entity.pdbx_description
1 polymer ?
#
loop_
_entity_poly.entity_id
_entity_poly.type
_entity_poly.pdbx_seq_one_letter_code
_entity_poly.pdbx_strand_id
1 'polypeptide(L)'
;LRIIHIWADRMTTAKSDEVTCTVECVYKGGGADFYFYATNVVMKAQGTSSLEYILAALNLDLDFKHATWTDGNGNAITGYAMTPGAIPVNYINLKLNIASSENANNVVLADDYNAYQPNITKLRADNAAVRDTVQGVPCAIFFTSTADAPIAVGARTVQAGETILYGCGDLNNSKKNFAVFGQTENYPEVMCVEISNNNNAQCRFKSDDLSEETWDGDGNFEFRYPKSPTEAQKAAWQAVLSWVVSTDTTAATGAALSASVTYDGVAYTNDTPSYRAAKFKAELADHFNVSSLLYHYLFTERHCMVDNRAKNCFVSYEPDTEGNYRWNFNKDYDNDTALGCDNSGGLTFTYGLEDTDSVGASKVFNASDSVLWVNLRTLFADELKAMFLNRESAGAWSASRLLSKFLAHQAARPEALVAEDMWGKYFSAYLYNTEEERYINQMLGTKVDQRRQFEVYQEGYMASKYRGSVATADRISLRGNAPDSWSGVEPDGDILSVVPYADTYLRVQYGNAAEIITRAKKGQTYTLECPDNVALNDLETYIYRSSIIKSIGSMAALYTKFADISAAIRLQQLLLGSAEDGYENTGMTAEYGGVSVGSNKMLEVIDLRGATALAKPLDLSGLTALRELYLTNSA
;
A
#
# COMPACT_ATOMS: atom_id res chain seq x y z
N LEU A 1 -2.22 -9.85 21.53
CA LEU A 1 -1.18 -8.91 21.91
C LEU A 1 -0.04 -9.65 22.61
N ARG A 2 1.22 -9.40 22.20
CA ARG A 2 2.42 -9.78 22.96
C ARG A 2 2.74 -8.68 23.94
N ILE A 3 3.09 -9.05 25.16
CA ILE A 3 3.62 -8.12 26.17
C ILE A 3 5.12 -8.43 26.27
N ILE A 4 5.94 -7.44 25.93
CA ILE A 4 7.40 -7.52 26.03
C ILE A 4 7.81 -6.72 27.24
N HIS A 5 8.55 -7.32 28.14
CA HIS A 5 9.13 -6.62 29.28
C HIS A 5 10.66 -6.67 29.18
N ILE A 6 11.28 -5.52 29.25
CA ILE A 6 12.74 -5.36 29.18
C ILE A 6 13.23 -4.81 30.51
N TRP A 7 14.24 -5.44 31.09
CA TRP A 7 14.96 -4.97 32.27
C TRP A 7 16.39 -4.67 31.89
N ALA A 8 16.83 -3.45 32.11
CA ALA A 8 18.20 -3.01 31.88
C ALA A 8 18.59 -1.84 32.79
N ASP A 9 19.87 -1.64 32.98
CA ASP A 9 20.43 -0.52 33.77
C ASP A 9 20.42 0.81 33.01
N ARG A 10 20.24 0.76 31.69
CA ARG A 10 20.11 1.92 30.81
C ARG A 10 19.39 1.56 29.51
N MET A 11 18.93 2.54 28.78
CA MET A 11 18.42 2.38 27.41
C MET A 11 19.55 2.64 26.40
N THR A 12 19.50 1.89 25.28
CA THR A 12 20.38 2.15 24.14
C THR A 12 20.06 3.50 23.49
N THR A 13 21.05 4.15 22.93
CA THR A 13 20.93 5.47 22.28
C THR A 13 21.35 5.50 20.81
N ALA A 14 22.02 4.43 20.33
CA ALA A 14 22.54 4.37 18.96
C ALA A 14 22.64 2.91 18.46
N LYS A 15 22.80 2.75 17.15
CA LYS A 15 23.05 1.43 16.52
C LYS A 15 24.31 0.73 17.02
N SER A 16 25.31 1.50 17.42
CA SER A 16 26.58 1.00 17.96
C SER A 16 26.57 0.84 19.48
N ASP A 17 25.51 1.29 20.14
CA ASP A 17 25.39 1.25 21.59
C ASP A 17 24.71 -0.04 22.05
N GLU A 18 25.51 -1.00 22.46
CA GLU A 18 25.05 -2.30 22.96
C GLU A 18 24.73 -2.23 24.46
N VAL A 19 23.54 -2.69 24.80
CA VAL A 19 23.06 -2.81 26.17
C VAL A 19 22.68 -4.25 26.46
N THR A 20 23.25 -4.82 27.53
CA THR A 20 22.82 -6.16 27.99
C THR A 20 21.53 -6.01 28.80
N CYS A 21 20.53 -6.80 28.47
CA CYS A 21 19.23 -6.75 29.11
C CYS A 21 18.64 -8.15 29.38
N THR A 22 17.61 -8.18 30.20
CA THR A 22 16.71 -9.32 30.36
C THR A 22 15.41 -9.01 29.63
N VAL A 23 14.86 -10.00 28.93
CA VAL A 23 13.61 -9.83 28.14
C VAL A 23 12.66 -10.96 28.46
N GLU A 24 11.41 -10.62 28.71
CA GLU A 24 10.30 -11.55 28.82
C GLU A 24 9.25 -11.25 27.76
N CYS A 25 8.70 -12.29 27.16
CA CYS A 25 7.55 -12.19 26.27
C CYS A 25 6.38 -12.99 26.85
N VAL A 26 5.25 -12.35 27.02
CA VAL A 26 4.00 -12.99 27.46
C VAL A 26 2.95 -12.81 26.38
N TYR A 27 2.28 -13.89 26.01
CA TYR A 27 1.11 -13.81 25.14
C TYR A 27 -0.16 -14.12 25.92
N LYS A 28 -0.95 -13.10 26.20
CA LYS A 28 -2.26 -13.27 26.82
C LYS A 28 -3.22 -13.98 25.86
N GLY A 29 -3.61 -15.20 26.19
CA GLY A 29 -4.46 -16.07 25.34
C GLY A 29 -3.67 -17.07 24.48
N GLY A 30 -2.34 -17.07 24.55
CA GLY A 30 -1.46 -18.11 23.99
C GLY A 30 -1.10 -19.17 25.04
N GLY A 31 -0.63 -20.32 24.55
CA GLY A 31 -0.06 -21.35 25.40
C GLY A 31 1.38 -21.05 25.80
N ALA A 32 2.01 -21.99 26.52
CA ALA A 32 3.42 -21.93 26.92
C ALA A 32 4.39 -21.74 25.75
N ASP A 33 4.02 -22.16 24.54
CA ASP A 33 4.82 -22.07 23.32
C ASP A 33 5.08 -20.62 22.86
N PHE A 34 4.28 -19.65 23.35
CA PHE A 34 4.43 -18.23 23.02
C PHE A 34 4.93 -17.39 24.19
N TYR A 35 5.50 -18.02 25.17
CA TYR A 35 6.20 -17.39 26.28
C TYR A 35 7.70 -17.62 26.11
N PHE A 36 8.51 -16.62 26.45
CA PHE A 36 9.92 -16.82 26.73
C PHE A 36 10.41 -15.86 27.82
N TYR A 37 11.44 -16.29 28.51
CA TYR A 37 12.24 -15.48 29.43
C TYR A 37 13.71 -15.64 29.04
N ALA A 38 14.41 -14.53 28.83
CA ALA A 38 15.78 -14.55 28.33
C ALA A 38 16.66 -13.57 29.10
N THR A 39 17.86 -14.02 29.48
CA THR A 39 18.92 -13.19 30.07
C THR A 39 20.09 -13.07 29.10
N ASN A 40 20.93 -12.04 29.29
CA ASN A 40 22.07 -11.73 28.43
C ASN A 40 21.67 -11.46 26.96
N VAL A 41 20.51 -10.84 26.75
CA VAL A 41 20.08 -10.35 25.45
C VAL A 41 20.84 -9.06 25.15
N VAL A 42 21.34 -8.90 23.93
CA VAL A 42 21.95 -7.65 23.48
C VAL A 42 20.92 -6.78 22.80
N MET A 43 20.68 -5.59 23.33
CA MET A 43 19.75 -4.60 22.80
C MET A 43 20.53 -3.47 22.13
N LYS A 44 20.10 -3.09 20.92
CA LYS A 44 20.61 -1.93 20.15
C LYS A 44 19.46 -1.10 19.61
N ALA A 45 19.72 0.16 19.33
CA ALA A 45 18.80 0.96 18.55
C ALA A 45 18.78 0.51 17.08
N GLN A 46 17.60 0.57 16.46
CA GLN A 46 17.39 0.18 15.06
C GLN A 46 16.77 1.33 14.25
N GLY A 47 17.14 1.39 12.98
CA GLY A 47 16.67 2.40 12.03
C GLY A 47 17.77 3.36 11.61
N THR A 48 17.50 4.20 10.64
CA THR A 48 18.35 5.31 10.20
C THR A 48 17.61 6.62 10.43
N SER A 49 16.60 6.90 9.63
CA SER A 49 15.76 8.12 9.78
C SER A 49 15.01 8.12 11.12
N SER A 50 14.54 6.95 11.59
CA SER A 50 13.82 6.84 12.86
C SER A 50 14.66 7.21 14.10
N LEU A 51 15.99 7.23 13.98
CA LEU A 51 16.88 7.73 15.06
C LEU A 51 16.89 9.25 15.17
N GLU A 52 16.56 9.95 14.08
CA GLU A 52 16.54 11.41 14.01
C GLU A 52 15.23 12.00 14.54
N TYR A 53 14.15 11.21 14.48
CA TYR A 53 12.80 11.66 14.86
C TYR A 53 12.51 11.54 16.35
N ILE A 54 13.49 11.20 17.18
CA ILE A 54 13.19 10.64 18.48
C ILE A 54 13.29 11.61 19.60
N LEU A 55 12.22 11.65 20.31
CA LEU A 55 12.25 12.17 21.67
C LEU A 55 11.65 11.20 22.70
N ALA A 56 11.00 10.11 22.28
CA ALA A 56 10.32 9.22 23.22
C ALA A 56 10.81 7.77 23.19
N ALA A 57 10.85 7.12 22.05
CA ALA A 57 11.19 5.71 21.98
C ALA A 57 11.82 5.33 20.64
N LEU A 58 12.86 4.50 20.70
CA LEU A 58 13.58 3.97 19.55
C LEU A 58 13.01 2.63 19.11
N ASN A 59 13.05 2.33 17.81
CA ASN A 59 12.99 0.93 17.40
C ASN A 59 14.19 0.17 17.98
N LEU A 60 13.97 -1.05 18.42
CA LEU A 60 15.00 -1.85 19.09
C LEU A 60 15.32 -3.11 18.27
N ASP A 61 16.59 -3.47 18.19
CA ASP A 61 17.10 -4.75 17.69
C ASP A 61 17.56 -5.57 18.89
N LEU A 62 16.97 -6.75 19.06
CA LEU A 62 17.26 -7.68 20.14
C LEU A 62 17.98 -8.91 19.57
N ASP A 63 19.22 -9.10 19.99
CA ASP A 63 20.05 -10.25 19.63
C ASP A 63 20.06 -11.28 20.77
N PHE A 64 19.48 -12.43 20.51
CA PHE A 64 19.38 -13.54 21.44
C PHE A 64 20.44 -14.63 21.20
N LYS A 65 21.34 -14.45 20.25
CA LYS A 65 22.30 -15.48 19.83
C LYS A 65 23.12 -16.08 20.99
N HIS A 66 23.44 -15.24 21.97
CA HIS A 66 24.21 -15.62 23.15
C HIS A 66 23.38 -15.58 24.45
N ALA A 67 22.08 -15.38 24.32
CA ALA A 67 21.18 -15.36 25.46
C ALA A 67 20.96 -16.76 26.05
N THR A 68 20.66 -16.79 27.32
CA THR A 68 20.10 -17.98 27.99
C THR A 68 18.61 -17.75 28.10
N TRP A 69 17.82 -18.55 27.42
CA TRP A 69 16.37 -18.40 27.41
C TRP A 69 15.60 -19.69 27.51
N THR A 70 14.42 -19.58 28.08
CA THR A 70 13.51 -20.69 28.35
C THR A 70 12.11 -20.38 27.86
N ASP A 71 11.36 -21.45 27.55
CA ASP A 71 9.91 -21.40 27.30
C ASP A 71 9.11 -21.30 28.61
N GLY A 72 7.77 -21.24 28.48
CA GLY A 72 6.86 -21.19 29.63
C GLY A 72 6.82 -22.44 30.52
N ASN A 73 7.47 -23.52 30.10
CA ASN A 73 7.64 -24.76 30.87
C ASN A 73 9.02 -24.84 31.54
N GLY A 74 9.87 -23.83 31.35
CA GLY A 74 11.25 -23.80 31.85
C GLY A 74 12.25 -24.59 31.00
N ASN A 75 11.88 -25.08 29.81
CA ASN A 75 12.79 -25.73 28.90
C ASN A 75 13.67 -24.72 28.20
N ALA A 76 14.95 -25.06 28.02
CA ALA A 76 15.86 -24.22 27.23
C ALA A 76 15.41 -24.18 25.76
N ILE A 77 15.40 -22.99 25.17
CA ILE A 77 15.08 -22.76 23.76
C ILE A 77 16.22 -22.00 23.09
N THR A 78 16.30 -22.11 21.76
CA THR A 78 17.29 -21.43 20.92
C THR A 78 16.64 -20.50 19.89
N GLY A 79 15.32 -20.40 19.90
CA GLY A 79 14.55 -19.56 19.01
C GLY A 79 13.09 -19.43 19.44
N TYR A 80 12.44 -18.38 19.00
CA TYR A 80 11.04 -18.06 19.27
C TYR A 80 10.24 -18.09 17.97
N ALA A 81 9.16 -18.87 17.94
CA ALA A 81 8.23 -18.90 16.81
C ALA A 81 7.20 -17.76 16.94
N MET A 82 7.09 -16.89 15.95
CA MET A 82 6.15 -15.75 15.96
C MET A 82 4.68 -16.21 15.96
N THR A 83 4.41 -17.28 15.22
CA THR A 83 3.09 -17.90 15.10
C THR A 83 3.24 -19.43 15.07
N PRO A 84 2.15 -20.21 15.29
CA PRO A 84 2.22 -21.67 15.19
C PRO A 84 2.81 -22.13 13.87
N GLY A 85 3.82 -23.00 13.92
CA GLY A 85 4.49 -23.55 12.76
C GLY A 85 5.49 -22.62 12.06
N ALA A 86 5.68 -21.39 12.55
CA ALA A 86 6.71 -20.51 12.02
C ALA A 86 8.11 -21.01 12.38
N ILE A 87 9.08 -20.69 11.54
CA ILE A 87 10.50 -20.97 11.81
C ILE A 87 10.94 -20.14 13.03
N PRO A 88 11.51 -20.77 14.07
CA PRO A 88 11.98 -20.05 15.24
C PRO A 88 13.11 -19.08 14.90
N VAL A 89 13.10 -17.91 15.54
CA VAL A 89 14.04 -16.81 15.32
C VAL A 89 14.81 -16.46 16.60
N ASN A 90 16.02 -15.96 16.45
CA ASN A 90 16.88 -15.50 17.53
C ASN A 90 17.38 -14.06 17.36
N TYR A 91 16.87 -13.35 16.37
CA TYR A 91 16.97 -11.91 16.20
C TYR A 91 15.56 -11.34 16.07
N ILE A 92 15.21 -10.43 16.97
CA ILE A 92 13.87 -9.83 17.04
C ILE A 92 14.00 -8.32 16.97
N ASN A 93 13.18 -7.70 16.13
CA ASN A 93 13.05 -6.26 16.09
C ASN A 93 11.75 -5.85 16.79
N LEU A 94 11.82 -4.84 17.62
CA LEU A 94 10.66 -4.15 18.17
C LEU A 94 10.48 -2.86 17.39
N LYS A 95 9.51 -2.85 16.49
CA LYS A 95 9.21 -1.75 15.58
C LYS A 95 8.10 -0.89 16.16
N LEU A 96 8.40 0.37 16.45
CA LEU A 96 7.41 1.32 16.97
C LEU A 96 6.71 2.12 15.85
N ASN A 97 7.22 2.05 14.63
CA ASN A 97 6.61 2.55 13.39
C ASN A 97 6.03 3.96 13.51
N ILE A 98 6.86 4.96 13.78
CA ILE A 98 6.45 6.36 13.99
C ILE A 98 5.67 6.91 12.78
N ALA A 99 6.05 6.54 11.56
CA ALA A 99 5.39 6.94 10.34
C ALA A 99 3.97 6.37 10.19
N SER A 100 3.66 5.28 10.88
CA SER A 100 2.35 4.66 10.88
C SER A 100 1.75 4.64 12.29
N SER A 101 0.73 5.46 12.54
CA SER A 101 0.07 5.52 13.85
C SER A 101 -0.60 4.20 14.26
N GLU A 102 -0.94 3.35 13.29
CA GLU A 102 -1.48 2.01 13.53
C GLU A 102 -0.37 0.99 13.79
N ASN A 103 0.88 1.36 13.54
CA ASN A 103 2.04 0.47 13.62
C ASN A 103 1.87 -0.83 12.84
N ALA A 104 1.15 -0.81 11.72
CA ALA A 104 0.70 -2.01 11.03
C ALA A 104 1.22 -2.15 9.60
N ASN A 105 1.67 -1.06 8.96
CA ASN A 105 2.08 -1.10 7.55
C ASN A 105 3.12 -2.19 7.29
N ASN A 106 4.15 -2.25 8.11
CA ASN A 106 5.24 -3.19 7.93
C ASN A 106 4.79 -4.65 7.95
N VAL A 107 3.91 -5.01 8.88
CA VAL A 107 3.50 -6.42 9.05
C VAL A 107 2.32 -6.80 8.19
N VAL A 108 1.32 -5.91 8.03
CA VAL A 108 0.13 -6.22 7.25
C VAL A 108 0.46 -6.30 5.76
N LEU A 109 1.25 -5.36 5.23
CA LEU A 109 1.66 -5.39 3.82
C LEU A 109 2.63 -6.54 3.55
N ALA A 110 3.58 -6.81 4.45
CA ALA A 110 4.48 -7.94 4.32
C ALA A 110 3.74 -9.29 4.30
N ASP A 111 2.75 -9.48 5.17
CA ASP A 111 1.89 -10.66 5.16
C ASP A 111 1.06 -10.77 3.88
N ASP A 112 0.60 -9.64 3.37
CA ASP A 112 -0.17 -9.59 2.13
C ASP A 112 0.70 -9.93 0.93
N TYR A 113 1.89 -9.35 0.84
CA TYR A 113 2.88 -9.69 -0.18
C TYR A 113 3.18 -11.18 -0.20
N ASN A 114 3.50 -11.76 0.97
CA ASN A 114 3.82 -13.17 1.11
C ASN A 114 2.68 -14.12 0.72
N ALA A 115 1.43 -13.70 0.97
CA ALA A 115 0.24 -14.52 0.70
C ALA A 115 -0.13 -14.58 -0.79
N TYR A 116 0.12 -13.51 -1.53
CA TYR A 116 -0.41 -13.36 -2.89
C TYR A 116 0.64 -13.34 -4.00
N GLN A 117 1.93 -13.35 -3.66
CA GLN A 117 2.94 -13.43 -4.70
C GLN A 117 2.82 -14.74 -5.49
N PRO A 118 2.94 -14.67 -6.83
CA PRO A 118 2.69 -15.83 -7.70
C PRO A 118 3.85 -16.82 -7.74
N ASN A 119 5.06 -16.34 -7.43
CA ASN A 119 6.26 -17.12 -7.56
C ASN A 119 6.53 -17.93 -6.29
N ILE A 120 6.38 -19.25 -6.38
CA ILE A 120 6.78 -20.18 -5.32
C ILE A 120 8.16 -20.73 -5.69
N THR A 121 9.18 -20.26 -4.99
CA THR A 121 10.53 -20.79 -5.14
C THR A 121 10.64 -22.20 -4.57
N LYS A 122 11.69 -22.93 -4.96
CA LYS A 122 11.96 -24.26 -4.40
C LYS A 122 12.12 -24.21 -2.87
N LEU A 123 12.66 -23.13 -2.33
CA LEU A 123 12.83 -22.94 -0.89
C LEU A 123 11.48 -23.02 -0.16
N ARG A 124 10.46 -22.36 -0.70
CA ARG A 124 9.09 -22.38 -0.14
C ARG A 124 8.35 -23.67 -0.45
N ALA A 125 8.62 -24.29 -1.59
CA ALA A 125 8.03 -25.59 -1.95
C ALA A 125 8.54 -26.70 -1.04
N ASP A 126 9.82 -26.69 -0.70
CA ASP A 126 10.45 -27.68 0.18
C ASP A 126 10.11 -27.45 1.66
N ASN A 127 9.83 -26.22 2.07
CA ASN A 127 9.42 -25.88 3.43
C ASN A 127 8.37 -24.74 3.43
N ALA A 128 7.12 -25.07 3.67
CA ALA A 128 6.00 -24.13 3.67
C ALA A 128 6.09 -23.04 4.79
N ALA A 129 6.95 -23.22 5.79
CA ALA A 129 7.21 -22.22 6.81
C ALA A 129 8.19 -21.12 6.35
N VAL A 130 8.90 -21.33 5.24
CA VAL A 130 9.75 -20.32 4.61
C VAL A 130 8.88 -19.18 4.08
N ARG A 131 9.34 -17.95 4.30
CA ARG A 131 8.65 -16.73 3.91
C ARG A 131 9.51 -15.88 2.98
N ASP A 132 8.85 -15.08 2.19
CA ASP A 132 9.51 -14.06 1.37
C ASP A 132 9.56 -12.69 2.05
N THR A 133 8.88 -12.54 3.19
CA THR A 133 8.77 -11.28 3.93
C THR A 133 8.98 -11.49 5.41
N VAL A 134 9.26 -10.39 6.10
CA VAL A 134 9.24 -10.39 7.56
C VAL A 134 7.85 -10.77 8.08
N GLN A 135 7.82 -11.34 9.28
CA GLN A 135 6.60 -11.62 10.03
C GLN A 135 6.63 -10.84 11.32
N GLY A 136 5.50 -10.28 11.70
CA GLY A 136 5.38 -9.56 12.96
C GLY A 136 4.02 -9.76 13.61
N VAL A 137 3.97 -9.46 14.89
CA VAL A 137 2.75 -9.52 15.71
C VAL A 137 2.67 -8.29 16.62
N PRO A 138 1.46 -7.78 16.90
CA PRO A 138 1.29 -6.62 17.76
C PRO A 138 1.88 -6.84 19.16
N CYS A 139 2.61 -5.85 19.66
CA CYS A 139 3.16 -5.89 21.01
C CYS A 139 3.00 -4.57 21.78
N ALA A 140 2.98 -4.67 23.11
CA ALA A 140 3.22 -3.59 24.03
C ALA A 140 4.54 -3.85 24.75
N ILE A 141 5.40 -2.84 24.85
CA ILE A 141 6.75 -2.94 25.37
C ILE A 141 6.82 -2.16 26.67
N PHE A 142 7.14 -2.85 27.76
CA PHE A 142 7.43 -2.25 29.06
C PHE A 142 8.93 -2.27 29.31
N PHE A 143 9.42 -1.23 29.94
CA PHE A 143 10.81 -1.11 30.35
C PHE A 143 10.89 -0.88 31.86
N THR A 144 11.75 -1.63 32.54
CA THR A 144 12.06 -1.43 33.97
C THR A 144 13.54 -1.11 34.14
N SER A 145 13.84 -0.01 34.81
CA SER A 145 15.19 0.33 35.14
C SER A 145 15.74 -0.56 36.27
N THR A 146 16.88 -1.21 36.00
CA THR A 146 17.64 -1.95 37.01
C THR A 146 18.81 -1.13 37.56
N ALA A 147 18.96 0.13 37.17
CA ALA A 147 19.99 1.04 37.69
C ALA A 147 19.70 1.43 39.14
N ASP A 148 20.73 1.77 39.88
CA ASP A 148 20.63 2.26 41.26
C ASP A 148 20.25 3.76 41.33
N ALA A 149 20.22 4.46 40.20
CA ALA A 149 19.92 5.88 40.10
C ALA A 149 18.94 6.13 38.91
N PRO A 150 18.27 7.30 38.87
CA PRO A 150 17.43 7.66 37.75
C PRO A 150 18.21 7.68 36.43
N ILE A 151 17.57 7.16 35.35
CA ILE A 151 18.14 7.10 33.99
C ILE A 151 17.27 7.85 33.01
N ALA A 152 17.86 8.29 31.90
CA ALA A 152 17.11 8.84 30.76
C ALA A 152 16.63 7.72 29.82
N VAL A 153 15.35 7.77 29.44
CA VAL A 153 14.74 6.90 28.43
C VAL A 153 13.97 7.80 27.46
N GLY A 154 14.60 8.15 26.35
CA GLY A 154 14.09 9.22 25.47
C GLY A 154 14.00 10.55 26.25
N ALA A 155 12.86 11.19 26.21
CA ALA A 155 12.58 12.43 26.95
C ALA A 155 12.16 12.21 28.43
N ARG A 156 12.06 10.95 28.88
CA ARG A 156 11.60 10.61 30.22
C ARG A 156 12.77 10.35 31.16
N THR A 157 12.58 10.68 32.44
CA THR A 157 13.44 10.24 33.54
C THR A 157 12.76 9.08 34.25
N VAL A 158 13.38 7.90 34.25
CA VAL A 158 12.85 6.67 34.87
C VAL A 158 13.64 6.43 36.18
N GLN A 159 12.92 6.27 37.28
CA GLN A 159 13.51 6.03 38.59
C GLN A 159 14.06 4.60 38.73
N ALA A 160 14.92 4.37 39.68
CA ALA A 160 15.39 3.02 40.03
C ALA A 160 14.22 2.08 40.36
N GLY A 161 14.11 0.95 39.66
CA GLY A 161 13.03 -0.03 39.80
C GLY A 161 11.70 0.38 39.21
N GLU A 162 11.60 1.56 38.60
CA GLU A 162 10.36 2.01 37.95
C GLU A 162 10.13 1.27 36.64
N THR A 163 8.88 0.90 36.40
CA THR A 163 8.40 0.33 35.12
C THR A 163 7.58 1.36 34.37
N ILE A 164 7.91 1.58 33.11
CA ILE A 164 7.16 2.47 32.20
C ILE A 164 6.66 1.68 31.00
N LEU A 165 5.57 2.16 30.36
CA LEU A 165 5.24 1.77 29.01
C LEU A 165 6.26 2.44 28.08
N TYR A 166 7.15 1.64 27.47
CA TYR A 166 8.12 2.12 26.49
C TYR A 166 7.46 2.48 25.17
N GLY A 167 6.54 1.64 24.69
CA GLY A 167 5.72 1.91 23.51
C GLY A 167 4.90 0.72 23.05
N CYS A 168 3.98 0.99 22.12
CA CYS A 168 3.25 -0.01 21.36
C CYS A 168 3.83 -0.14 19.96
N GLY A 169 3.92 -1.35 19.45
CA GLY A 169 4.49 -1.60 18.13
C GLY A 169 4.29 -3.03 17.67
N ASP A 170 5.23 -3.51 16.90
CA ASP A 170 5.29 -4.88 16.40
C ASP A 170 6.56 -5.57 16.87
N LEU A 171 6.39 -6.80 17.32
CA LEU A 171 7.47 -7.75 17.50
C LEU A 171 7.66 -8.46 16.15
N ASN A 172 8.78 -8.16 15.47
CA ASN A 172 9.07 -8.66 14.14
C ASN A 172 10.29 -9.59 14.15
N ASN A 173 10.30 -10.58 13.27
CA ASN A 173 11.53 -11.24 12.95
C ASN A 173 12.47 -10.29 12.19
N SER A 174 13.73 -10.27 12.59
CA SER A 174 14.75 -9.49 11.89
C SER A 174 15.13 -10.13 10.55
N LYS A 175 15.53 -9.30 9.59
CA LYS A 175 16.16 -9.73 8.32
C LYS A 175 17.46 -10.54 8.51
N LYS A 176 17.99 -10.62 9.74
CA LYS A 176 19.14 -11.46 10.11
C LYS A 176 18.78 -12.95 10.31
N ASN A 177 17.50 -13.30 10.38
CA ASN A 177 17.05 -14.69 10.52
C ASN A 177 16.97 -15.37 9.15
N PHE A 178 18.11 -15.72 8.57
CA PHE A 178 18.21 -16.23 7.20
C PHE A 178 17.35 -17.46 6.93
N ALA A 179 17.22 -18.35 7.91
CA ALA A 179 16.39 -19.55 7.80
C ALA A 179 14.91 -19.23 7.48
N VAL A 180 14.37 -18.13 8.01
CA VAL A 180 13.00 -17.68 7.71
C VAL A 180 12.81 -17.44 6.23
N PHE A 181 13.85 -16.99 5.53
CA PHE A 181 13.86 -16.73 4.09
C PHE A 181 14.38 -17.91 3.26
N GLY A 182 14.53 -19.10 3.86
CA GLY A 182 15.08 -20.28 3.20
C GLY A 182 16.58 -20.19 2.88
N GLN A 183 17.27 -19.18 3.38
CA GLN A 183 18.69 -18.93 3.14
C GLN A 183 19.52 -19.78 4.11
N THR A 184 19.79 -21.01 3.71
CA THR A 184 20.45 -22.03 4.53
C THR A 184 21.53 -22.76 3.72
N GLU A 185 22.38 -23.51 4.40
CA GLU A 185 23.42 -24.33 3.76
C GLU A 185 22.87 -25.41 2.82
N ASN A 186 21.59 -25.74 2.91
CA ASN A 186 20.94 -26.68 1.98
C ASN A 186 20.85 -26.12 0.54
N TYR A 187 20.99 -24.79 0.40
CA TYR A 187 20.95 -24.09 -0.87
C TYR A 187 22.18 -23.19 -1.01
N PRO A 188 23.37 -23.76 -1.27
CA PRO A 188 24.65 -23.03 -1.22
C PRO A 188 24.81 -21.95 -2.29
N GLU A 189 24.03 -22.02 -3.38
CA GLU A 189 24.07 -21.03 -4.46
C GLU A 189 23.11 -19.86 -4.23
N VAL A 190 22.23 -19.94 -3.22
CA VAL A 190 21.30 -18.86 -2.90
C VAL A 190 22.07 -17.62 -2.46
N MET A 191 21.66 -16.50 -3.01
CA MET A 191 22.17 -15.17 -2.66
C MET A 191 21.02 -14.23 -2.38
N CYS A 192 21.27 -13.20 -1.57
CA CYS A 192 20.33 -12.11 -1.35
C CYS A 192 21.10 -10.79 -1.23
N VAL A 193 20.73 -9.83 -2.06
CA VAL A 193 21.28 -8.48 -2.10
C VAL A 193 20.19 -7.51 -1.68
N GLU A 194 20.47 -6.63 -0.75
CA GLU A 194 19.62 -5.48 -0.42
C GLU A 194 20.05 -4.28 -1.25
N ILE A 195 19.09 -3.66 -1.92
CA ILE A 195 19.22 -2.35 -2.57
C ILE A 195 18.81 -1.33 -1.53
N SER A 196 19.71 -0.43 -1.14
CA SER A 196 19.50 0.40 0.06
C SER A 196 19.62 1.91 -0.15
N ASN A 197 19.94 2.38 -1.36
CA ASN A 197 20.15 3.80 -1.62
C ASN A 197 19.56 4.29 -2.94
N ASN A 198 18.36 4.85 -2.86
CA ASN A 198 17.64 5.39 -4.03
C ASN A 198 18.31 6.60 -4.71
N ASN A 199 19.31 7.23 -4.10
CA ASN A 199 20.04 8.35 -4.70
C ASN A 199 21.15 7.89 -5.65
N ASN A 200 21.58 6.64 -5.55
CA ASN A 200 22.66 6.11 -6.36
C ASN A 200 22.20 5.58 -7.71
N ALA A 201 22.99 5.85 -8.74
CA ALA A 201 22.72 5.41 -10.10
C ALA A 201 22.68 3.87 -10.21
N GLN A 202 23.53 3.18 -9.46
CA GLN A 202 23.58 1.72 -9.40
C GLN A 202 22.29 1.12 -8.86
N CYS A 203 21.76 1.64 -7.75
CA CYS A 203 20.49 1.21 -7.17
C CYS A 203 19.28 1.47 -8.06
N ARG A 204 19.40 2.41 -8.99
CA ARG A 204 18.41 2.70 -10.04
C ARG A 204 18.72 1.97 -11.37
N PHE A 205 19.64 1.04 -11.37
CA PHE A 205 20.07 0.31 -12.57
C PHE A 205 20.46 1.23 -13.76
N LYS A 206 21.06 2.39 -13.46
CA LYS A 206 21.53 3.37 -14.46
C LYS A 206 23.03 3.37 -14.65
N SER A 207 23.76 2.70 -13.78
CA SER A 207 25.20 2.53 -13.84
C SER A 207 25.57 1.15 -13.33
N ASP A 208 26.55 0.55 -13.94
CA ASP A 208 27.16 -0.72 -13.54
C ASP A 208 28.56 -0.55 -12.94
N ASP A 209 28.95 0.68 -12.67
CA ASP A 209 30.22 0.99 -12.02
C ASP A 209 30.14 0.67 -10.52
N LEU A 210 30.57 -0.54 -10.15
CA LEU A 210 30.64 -1.01 -8.76
C LEU A 210 32.08 -0.90 -8.26
N SER A 211 32.39 0.21 -7.58
CA SER A 211 33.61 0.34 -6.78
C SER A 211 33.49 -0.42 -5.45
N GLU A 212 34.62 -0.65 -4.75
CA GLU A 212 34.62 -1.31 -3.44
C GLU A 212 33.74 -0.55 -2.43
N GLU A 213 33.68 0.79 -2.54
CA GLU A 213 32.84 1.65 -1.69
C GLU A 213 31.34 1.42 -1.88
N THR A 214 30.91 0.80 -3.00
CA THR A 214 29.50 0.52 -3.28
C THR A 214 28.97 -0.74 -2.59
N TRP A 215 29.85 -1.57 -2.02
CA TRP A 215 29.50 -2.84 -1.39
C TRP A 215 29.38 -2.78 0.13
N ASP A 216 29.72 -1.67 0.77
CA ASP A 216 29.90 -1.65 2.23
C ASP A 216 28.90 -0.76 2.96
N GLY A 217 28.21 -1.32 3.90
CA GLY A 217 27.46 -0.73 5.00
C GLY A 217 26.35 0.24 4.61
N ASP A 218 26.66 1.51 4.53
CA ASP A 218 25.74 2.56 4.06
C ASP A 218 25.84 2.76 2.54
N GLY A 219 26.45 1.80 1.83
CA GLY A 219 26.62 1.75 0.38
C GLY A 219 25.32 1.51 -0.37
N ASN A 220 25.45 1.21 -1.67
CA ASN A 220 24.33 1.05 -2.58
C ASN A 220 23.70 -0.34 -2.48
N PHE A 221 24.56 -1.35 -2.25
CA PHE A 221 24.19 -2.75 -2.14
C PHE A 221 24.81 -3.37 -0.90
N GLU A 222 24.04 -4.24 -0.23
CA GLU A 222 24.55 -5.06 0.86
C GLU A 222 24.19 -6.52 0.60
N PHE A 223 25.21 -7.41 0.58
CA PHE A 223 24.91 -8.83 0.62
C PHE A 223 24.30 -9.19 1.97
N ARG A 224 23.04 -9.59 1.95
CA ARG A 224 22.34 -10.10 3.13
C ARG A 224 22.68 -11.55 3.35
N TYR A 225 22.79 -12.30 2.27
CA TYR A 225 23.20 -13.72 2.31
C TYR A 225 23.97 -14.07 1.03
N PRO A 226 25.11 -14.79 1.13
CA PRO A 226 25.87 -14.98 2.38
C PRO A 226 26.47 -13.66 2.91
N LYS A 227 26.79 -13.62 4.21
CA LYS A 227 27.39 -12.40 4.83
C LYS A 227 28.79 -12.10 4.33
N SER A 228 29.48 -13.12 3.83
CA SER A 228 30.80 -12.98 3.21
C SER A 228 30.73 -13.56 1.81
N PRO A 229 30.27 -12.79 0.81
CA PRO A 229 30.16 -13.27 -0.56
C PRO A 229 31.55 -13.50 -1.17
N THR A 230 31.63 -14.52 -2.00
CA THR A 230 32.81 -14.75 -2.83
C THR A 230 32.87 -13.75 -4.00
N GLU A 231 34.04 -13.59 -4.60
CA GLU A 231 34.17 -12.74 -5.81
C GLU A 231 33.29 -13.24 -6.97
N ALA A 232 33.06 -14.54 -7.08
CA ALA A 232 32.15 -15.09 -8.08
C ALA A 232 30.69 -14.68 -7.83
N GLN A 233 30.25 -14.61 -6.56
CA GLN A 233 28.91 -14.15 -6.20
C GLN A 233 28.73 -12.64 -6.43
N LYS A 234 29.74 -11.84 -6.11
CA LYS A 234 29.75 -10.40 -6.45
C LYS A 234 29.71 -10.19 -7.98
N ALA A 235 30.50 -10.98 -8.74
CA ALA A 235 30.49 -10.93 -10.20
C ALA A 235 29.15 -11.34 -10.80
N ALA A 236 28.41 -12.27 -10.19
CA ALA A 236 27.06 -12.63 -10.65
C ALA A 236 26.07 -11.46 -10.50
N TRP A 237 26.13 -10.71 -9.41
CA TRP A 237 25.34 -9.49 -9.26
C TRP A 237 25.78 -8.40 -10.24
N GLN A 238 27.10 -8.20 -10.41
CA GLN A 238 27.65 -7.27 -11.38
C GLN A 238 27.15 -7.57 -12.81
N ALA A 239 27.12 -8.84 -13.19
CA ALA A 239 26.70 -9.26 -14.52
C ALA A 239 25.23 -8.91 -14.81
N VAL A 240 24.32 -9.13 -13.86
CA VAL A 240 22.90 -8.78 -14.06
C VAL A 240 22.71 -7.25 -14.09
N LEU A 241 23.44 -6.51 -13.26
CA LEU A 241 23.40 -5.05 -13.27
C LEU A 241 23.88 -4.50 -14.62
N SER A 242 25.03 -4.98 -15.12
CA SER A 242 25.58 -4.59 -16.44
C SER A 242 24.62 -4.96 -17.58
N TRP A 243 23.96 -6.12 -17.47
CA TRP A 243 22.94 -6.49 -18.46
C TRP A 243 21.77 -5.51 -18.46
N VAL A 244 21.19 -5.16 -17.29
CA VAL A 244 20.09 -4.17 -17.23
C VAL A 244 20.52 -2.84 -17.84
N VAL A 245 21.69 -2.31 -17.45
CA VAL A 245 22.24 -1.05 -18.00
C VAL A 245 22.39 -1.12 -19.51
N SER A 246 22.81 -2.27 -20.06
CA SER A 246 22.96 -2.46 -21.51
C SER A 246 21.63 -2.38 -22.28
N THR A 247 20.49 -2.44 -21.58
CA THR A 247 19.14 -2.37 -22.16
C THR A 247 18.53 -0.97 -22.07
N ASP A 248 19.25 0.03 -21.55
CA ASP A 248 18.75 1.41 -21.48
C ASP A 248 18.54 1.98 -22.87
N THR A 249 17.28 2.09 -23.28
CA THR A 249 16.90 2.60 -24.61
C THR A 249 17.30 4.05 -24.82
N THR A 250 17.48 4.83 -23.74
CA THR A 250 17.87 6.25 -23.81
C THR A 250 19.39 6.42 -24.03
N ALA A 251 20.18 5.40 -23.71
CA ALA A 251 21.64 5.39 -23.85
C ALA A 251 22.12 4.76 -25.17
N ALA A 252 21.21 4.48 -26.11
CA ALA A 252 21.57 3.93 -27.43
C ALA A 252 22.47 4.89 -28.20
N THR A 253 23.59 4.36 -28.70
CA THR A 253 24.65 5.15 -29.33
C THR A 253 24.50 5.28 -30.83
N GLY A 254 23.70 4.46 -31.48
CA GLY A 254 23.61 4.31 -32.92
C GLY A 254 24.84 3.61 -33.56
N ALA A 255 25.82 3.20 -32.74
CA ALA A 255 27.03 2.56 -33.23
C ALA A 255 26.74 1.18 -33.83
N ALA A 256 27.57 0.78 -34.83
CA ALA A 256 27.46 -0.57 -35.38
C ALA A 256 27.78 -1.62 -34.33
N LEU A 257 26.95 -2.65 -34.29
CA LEU A 257 27.18 -3.83 -33.43
C LEU A 257 28.35 -4.64 -33.99
N SER A 258 29.11 -5.28 -33.12
CA SER A 258 30.24 -6.14 -33.53
C SER A 258 29.81 -7.32 -34.42
N ALA A 259 28.56 -7.77 -34.25
CA ALA A 259 27.89 -8.73 -35.10
C ALA A 259 26.39 -8.39 -35.16
N SER A 260 25.73 -8.73 -36.27
CA SER A 260 24.28 -8.59 -36.37
C SER A 260 23.60 -9.51 -35.36
N VAL A 261 22.55 -9.01 -34.69
CA VAL A 261 21.78 -9.75 -33.70
C VAL A 261 20.33 -9.84 -34.17
N THR A 262 19.70 -10.98 -33.98
CA THR A 262 18.28 -11.17 -34.36
C THR A 262 17.45 -11.42 -33.11
N TYR A 263 16.42 -10.56 -32.89
CA TYR A 263 15.41 -10.72 -31.86
C TYR A 263 14.02 -10.64 -32.52
N ASP A 264 13.12 -11.52 -32.14
CA ASP A 264 11.75 -11.56 -32.65
C ASP A 264 11.67 -11.48 -34.20
N GLY A 265 12.60 -12.14 -34.90
CA GLY A 265 12.67 -12.14 -36.35
C GLY A 265 13.21 -10.84 -37.00
N VAL A 266 13.57 -9.84 -36.22
CA VAL A 266 14.16 -8.58 -36.68
C VAL A 266 15.67 -8.62 -36.51
N ALA A 267 16.42 -8.34 -37.59
CA ALA A 267 17.88 -8.25 -37.55
C ALA A 267 18.31 -6.82 -37.20
N TYR A 268 19.18 -6.69 -36.23
CA TYR A 268 19.78 -5.44 -35.78
C TYR A 268 21.27 -5.42 -36.12
N THR A 269 21.72 -4.33 -36.71
CA THR A 269 23.13 -4.10 -37.04
C THR A 269 23.75 -2.96 -36.23
N ASN A 270 22.91 -2.17 -35.55
CA ASN A 270 23.31 -1.00 -34.80
C ASN A 270 22.67 -0.98 -33.42
N ASP A 271 23.36 -0.36 -32.45
CA ASP A 271 22.88 -0.10 -31.09
C ASP A 271 21.82 1.01 -31.12
N THR A 272 20.57 0.62 -31.35
CA THR A 272 19.41 1.51 -31.43
C THR A 272 18.50 1.32 -30.23
N PRO A 273 17.60 2.28 -29.90
CA PRO A 273 16.56 2.07 -28.87
C PRO A 273 15.74 0.80 -29.12
N SER A 274 15.38 0.52 -30.37
CA SER A 274 14.63 -0.70 -30.73
C SER A 274 15.45 -1.98 -30.50
N TYR A 275 16.76 -1.97 -30.77
CA TYR A 275 17.64 -3.09 -30.44
C TYR A 275 17.65 -3.36 -28.92
N ARG A 276 17.86 -2.31 -28.12
CA ARG A 276 17.92 -2.46 -26.65
C ARG A 276 16.59 -2.91 -26.06
N ALA A 277 15.48 -2.43 -26.60
CA ALA A 277 14.14 -2.89 -26.21
C ALA A 277 13.92 -4.37 -26.57
N ALA A 278 14.30 -4.79 -27.77
CA ALA A 278 14.23 -6.18 -28.21
C ALA A 278 15.11 -7.09 -27.34
N LYS A 279 16.32 -6.65 -27.02
CA LYS A 279 17.25 -7.34 -26.11
C LYS A 279 16.61 -7.55 -24.73
N PHE A 280 16.02 -6.51 -24.14
CA PHE A 280 15.36 -6.64 -22.83
C PHE A 280 14.24 -7.67 -22.88
N LYS A 281 13.38 -7.63 -23.91
CA LYS A 281 12.29 -8.60 -24.07
C LYS A 281 12.77 -10.03 -24.23
N ALA A 282 13.81 -10.24 -25.03
CA ALA A 282 14.31 -11.57 -25.35
C ALA A 282 15.04 -12.23 -24.17
N GLU A 283 15.78 -11.44 -23.38
CA GLU A 283 16.73 -11.97 -22.40
C GLU A 283 16.27 -11.82 -20.94
N LEU A 284 15.15 -11.08 -20.67
CA LEU A 284 14.69 -10.84 -19.28
C LEU A 284 14.51 -12.14 -18.49
N ALA A 285 13.93 -13.17 -19.11
CA ALA A 285 13.67 -14.45 -18.44
C ALA A 285 14.92 -15.27 -18.16
N ASP A 286 16.05 -14.96 -18.80
CA ASP A 286 17.33 -15.62 -18.52
C ASP A 286 17.96 -15.09 -17.22
N HIS A 287 17.67 -13.85 -16.88
CA HIS A 287 18.24 -13.14 -15.72
C HIS A 287 17.29 -13.11 -14.53
N PHE A 288 16.02 -12.84 -14.76
CA PHE A 288 15.03 -12.65 -13.71
C PHE A 288 13.87 -13.65 -13.80
N ASN A 289 13.29 -13.94 -12.66
CA ASN A 289 11.95 -14.50 -12.62
C ASN A 289 10.94 -13.38 -12.94
N VAL A 290 10.41 -13.43 -14.15
CA VAL A 290 9.52 -12.38 -14.69
C VAL A 290 8.29 -12.20 -13.81
N SER A 291 7.70 -13.29 -13.30
CA SER A 291 6.52 -13.21 -12.42
C SER A 291 6.80 -12.45 -11.13
N SER A 292 7.99 -12.61 -10.56
CA SER A 292 8.37 -11.87 -9.35
C SER A 292 8.51 -10.37 -9.61
N LEU A 293 9.11 -9.98 -10.75
CA LEU A 293 9.23 -8.58 -11.16
C LEU A 293 7.86 -7.93 -11.39
N LEU A 294 6.99 -8.58 -12.16
CA LEU A 294 5.66 -8.06 -12.47
C LEU A 294 4.83 -7.88 -11.19
N TYR A 295 4.88 -8.88 -10.30
CA TYR A 295 4.13 -8.79 -9.04
C TYR A 295 4.67 -7.71 -8.12
N HIS A 296 5.99 -7.62 -7.96
CA HIS A 296 6.62 -6.57 -7.14
C HIS A 296 6.28 -5.16 -7.65
N TYR A 297 6.35 -4.96 -8.97
CA TYR A 297 5.97 -3.70 -9.59
C TYR A 297 4.51 -3.33 -9.27
N LEU A 298 3.56 -4.26 -9.49
CA LEU A 298 2.14 -4.05 -9.23
C LEU A 298 1.85 -3.85 -7.73
N PHE A 299 2.53 -4.58 -6.87
CA PHE A 299 2.34 -4.47 -5.41
C PHE A 299 2.80 -3.11 -4.90
N THR A 300 3.98 -2.65 -5.33
CA THR A 300 4.49 -1.33 -4.95
C THR A 300 3.60 -0.20 -5.48
N GLU A 301 3.05 -0.35 -6.68
CA GLU A 301 2.10 0.61 -7.24
C GLU A 301 0.77 0.59 -6.49
N ARG A 302 0.21 -0.60 -6.23
CA ARG A 302 -1.06 -0.78 -5.51
C ARG A 302 -1.07 -0.14 -4.13
N HIS A 303 0.06 -0.21 -3.43
CA HIS A 303 0.18 0.30 -2.07
C HIS A 303 0.97 1.61 -1.97
N CYS A 304 1.30 2.25 -3.12
CA CYS A 304 2.10 3.47 -3.20
C CYS A 304 3.34 3.39 -2.29
N MET A 305 4.13 2.34 -2.49
CA MET A 305 5.33 2.06 -1.69
C MET A 305 6.51 2.83 -2.28
N VAL A 306 6.66 4.06 -1.84
CA VAL A 306 7.55 5.06 -2.47
C VAL A 306 9.02 4.66 -2.45
N ASP A 307 9.46 3.92 -1.44
CA ASP A 307 10.87 3.53 -1.25
C ASP A 307 11.22 2.17 -1.86
N ASN A 308 10.24 1.28 -2.13
CA ASN A 308 10.49 -0.15 -2.36
C ASN A 308 10.88 -0.52 -3.80
N ARG A 309 11.45 0.40 -4.59
CA ARG A 309 11.93 0.16 -5.95
C ARG A 309 13.44 0.39 -6.15
N ALA A 310 14.10 1.13 -5.25
CA ALA A 310 15.56 1.33 -5.23
C ALA A 310 16.11 1.48 -3.82
N LYS A 311 15.27 1.25 -2.81
CA LYS A 311 15.63 1.22 -1.39
C LYS A 311 14.68 0.21 -0.74
N ASN A 312 15.06 -0.38 0.36
CA ASN A 312 14.26 -1.40 1.05
C ASN A 312 13.87 -2.61 0.16
N CYS A 313 14.60 -2.84 -0.93
CA CYS A 313 14.37 -3.96 -1.85
C CYS A 313 15.37 -5.06 -1.59
N PHE A 314 14.89 -6.29 -1.52
CA PHE A 314 15.73 -7.48 -1.51
C PHE A 314 15.59 -8.23 -2.82
N VAL A 315 16.71 -8.45 -3.48
CA VAL A 315 16.79 -9.22 -4.71
C VAL A 315 17.52 -10.52 -4.38
N SER A 316 16.85 -11.64 -4.55
CA SER A 316 17.42 -12.95 -4.22
C SER A 316 17.66 -13.79 -5.47
N TYR A 317 18.77 -14.51 -5.50
CA TYR A 317 19.09 -15.50 -6.49
C TYR A 317 18.68 -16.86 -5.95
N GLU A 318 17.56 -17.38 -6.43
CA GLU A 318 16.90 -18.57 -5.88
C GLU A 318 16.45 -19.50 -7.00
N PRO A 319 16.42 -20.83 -6.73
CA PRO A 319 15.89 -21.78 -7.69
C PRO A 319 14.37 -21.75 -7.74
N ASP A 320 13.81 -21.89 -8.92
CA ASP A 320 12.41 -22.24 -9.13
C ASP A 320 12.15 -23.71 -8.72
N THR A 321 10.91 -24.18 -8.83
CA THR A 321 10.55 -25.56 -8.48
C THR A 321 11.22 -26.62 -9.36
N GLU A 322 11.75 -26.23 -10.52
CA GLU A 322 12.49 -27.09 -11.45
C GLU A 322 13.99 -27.08 -11.17
N GLY A 323 14.46 -26.18 -10.30
CA GLY A 323 15.87 -26.03 -9.92
C GLY A 323 16.65 -25.01 -10.76
N ASN A 324 15.98 -24.20 -11.59
CA ASN A 324 16.64 -23.16 -12.36
C ASN A 324 16.80 -21.90 -11.51
N TYR A 325 18.01 -21.44 -11.33
CA TYR A 325 18.30 -20.22 -10.56
C TYR A 325 18.04 -18.96 -11.38
N ARG A 326 17.35 -18.00 -10.78
CA ARG A 326 17.07 -16.67 -11.34
C ARG A 326 17.09 -15.63 -10.22
N TRP A 327 17.32 -14.37 -10.60
CA TRP A 327 17.12 -13.26 -9.70
C TRP A 327 15.63 -12.99 -9.51
N ASN A 328 15.20 -12.78 -8.26
CA ASN A 328 13.81 -12.60 -7.87
C ASN A 328 13.66 -11.33 -7.06
N PHE A 329 12.68 -10.51 -7.39
CA PHE A 329 12.15 -9.46 -6.52
C PHE A 329 11.01 -10.02 -5.67
N ASN A 330 11.30 -11.00 -4.84
CA ASN A 330 10.29 -11.72 -4.08
C ASN A 330 10.34 -11.44 -2.57
N LYS A 331 11.25 -10.56 -2.12
CA LYS A 331 11.40 -10.22 -0.71
C LYS A 331 11.02 -8.77 -0.49
N ASP A 332 10.06 -8.55 0.39
CA ASP A 332 9.53 -7.24 0.74
C ASP A 332 9.88 -6.89 2.19
N TYR A 333 10.26 -5.63 2.43
CA TYR A 333 10.75 -5.15 3.72
C TYR A 333 10.55 -3.65 3.88
N ASP A 334 10.26 -3.21 5.12
CA ASP A 334 10.22 -1.81 5.58
C ASP A 334 9.17 -0.96 4.83
N ASN A 335 7.89 -1.32 5.03
CA ASN A 335 6.73 -0.75 4.35
C ASN A 335 6.11 0.45 5.09
N ASP A 336 6.88 1.16 5.92
CA ASP A 336 6.38 2.28 6.69
C ASP A 336 5.98 3.50 5.82
N THR A 337 6.64 3.68 4.67
CA THR A 337 6.33 4.71 3.67
C THR A 337 5.35 4.25 2.59
N ALA A 338 4.39 3.43 2.94
CA ALA A 338 3.33 2.96 2.05
C ALA A 338 2.01 3.71 2.28
N LEU A 339 1.02 3.46 1.41
CA LEU A 339 -0.34 3.96 1.53
C LEU A 339 -0.44 5.50 1.55
N GLY A 340 0.42 6.15 0.80
CA GLY A 340 0.48 7.61 0.69
C GLY A 340 1.26 8.30 1.79
N CYS A 341 1.85 7.57 2.74
CA CYS A 341 2.69 8.12 3.79
C CYS A 341 4.09 8.43 3.30
N ASP A 342 4.66 9.53 3.78
CA ASP A 342 6.09 9.83 3.71
C ASP A 342 6.84 9.35 4.98
N ASN A 343 8.15 9.60 5.03
CA ASN A 343 9.00 9.20 6.17
C ASN A 343 8.62 9.87 7.50
N SER A 344 7.89 10.99 7.47
CA SER A 344 7.43 11.69 8.67
C SER A 344 6.06 11.20 9.16
N GLY A 345 5.44 10.28 8.43
CA GLY A 345 4.07 9.81 8.69
C GLY A 345 2.99 10.75 8.19
N GLY A 346 3.36 11.80 7.45
CA GLY A 346 2.42 12.66 6.74
C GLY A 346 1.79 11.93 5.56
N LEU A 347 0.53 12.17 5.26
CA LEU A 347 -0.10 11.73 4.03
C LEU A 347 0.21 12.73 2.93
N THR A 348 1.32 12.52 2.26
CA THR A 348 1.86 13.41 1.23
C THR A 348 1.40 13.00 -0.16
N PHE A 349 1.24 11.70 -0.40
CA PHE A 349 0.88 11.16 -1.70
C PHE A 349 -0.60 10.80 -1.75
N THR A 350 -1.27 11.27 -2.79
CA THR A 350 -2.65 10.89 -3.08
C THR A 350 -2.68 9.55 -3.85
N TYR A 351 -3.85 8.93 -3.93
CA TYR A 351 -4.03 7.74 -4.78
C TYR A 351 -4.03 8.11 -6.27
N GLY A 352 -3.87 7.12 -7.12
CA GLY A 352 -3.99 7.26 -8.57
C GLY A 352 -2.82 7.95 -9.25
N LEU A 353 -1.65 7.92 -8.61
CA LEU A 353 -0.44 8.51 -9.15
C LEU A 353 0.34 7.51 -9.99
N GLU A 354 0.84 7.99 -11.13
CA GLU A 354 1.71 7.23 -12.02
C GLU A 354 3.18 7.31 -11.57
N ASP A 355 3.99 6.38 -12.03
CA ASP A 355 5.43 6.35 -11.77
C ASP A 355 6.16 7.66 -12.07
N THR A 356 5.70 8.36 -13.11
CA THR A 356 6.32 9.60 -13.57
C THR A 356 5.83 10.84 -12.86
N ASP A 357 4.78 10.70 -12.06
CA ASP A 357 4.18 11.82 -11.35
C ASP A 357 5.12 12.39 -10.29
N SER A 358 4.82 13.61 -9.89
CA SER A 358 5.53 14.32 -8.84
C SER A 358 4.52 15.01 -7.93
N VAL A 359 4.83 15.08 -6.65
CA VAL A 359 4.11 15.91 -5.68
C VAL A 359 5.05 17.05 -5.30
N GLY A 360 4.70 18.26 -5.70
CA GLY A 360 5.63 19.39 -5.63
C GLY A 360 6.89 19.13 -6.48
N ALA A 361 8.05 19.23 -5.88
CA ALA A 361 9.35 18.96 -6.53
C ALA A 361 9.79 17.48 -6.47
N SER A 362 9.07 16.64 -5.73
CA SER A 362 9.47 15.26 -5.45
C SER A 362 8.74 14.27 -6.36
N LYS A 363 9.45 13.28 -6.87
CA LYS A 363 8.84 12.12 -7.53
C LYS A 363 8.10 11.27 -6.51
N VAL A 364 6.98 10.67 -6.94
CA VAL A 364 6.19 9.78 -6.07
C VAL A 364 6.99 8.53 -5.72
N PHE A 365 7.54 7.85 -6.72
CA PHE A 365 8.35 6.66 -6.49
C PHE A 365 9.84 6.99 -6.61
N ASN A 366 10.61 6.61 -5.62
CA ASN A 366 12.04 6.54 -5.74
C ASN A 366 12.39 5.56 -6.87
N ALA A 367 13.34 5.94 -7.73
CA ALA A 367 13.70 5.17 -8.91
C ALA A 367 12.64 5.07 -10.03
N SER A 368 11.75 6.06 -10.14
CA SER A 368 10.84 6.15 -11.30
C SER A 368 11.58 6.18 -12.65
N ASP A 369 12.86 6.55 -12.66
CA ASP A 369 13.76 6.58 -13.80
C ASP A 369 14.71 5.36 -13.90
N SER A 370 14.52 4.33 -13.09
CA SER A 370 15.28 3.08 -13.15
C SER A 370 15.11 2.40 -14.50
N VAL A 371 16.22 2.01 -15.13
CA VAL A 371 16.18 1.29 -16.42
C VAL A 371 15.32 0.04 -16.34
N LEU A 372 15.46 -0.74 -15.27
CA LEU A 372 14.67 -1.96 -15.05
C LEU A 372 13.16 -1.66 -15.02
N TRP A 373 12.73 -0.69 -14.20
CA TRP A 373 11.31 -0.39 -14.04
C TRP A 373 10.72 0.36 -15.23
N VAL A 374 11.49 1.25 -15.88
CA VAL A 374 11.09 1.91 -17.14
C VAL A 374 10.85 0.87 -18.22
N ASN A 375 11.79 -0.04 -18.44
CA ASN A 375 11.65 -1.09 -19.45
C ASN A 375 10.48 -2.02 -19.12
N LEU A 376 10.31 -2.42 -17.84
CA LEU A 376 9.21 -3.28 -17.44
C LEU A 376 7.85 -2.64 -17.76
N ARG A 377 7.59 -1.40 -17.30
CA ARG A 377 6.30 -0.75 -17.53
C ARG A 377 6.01 -0.42 -18.99
N THR A 378 7.05 -0.17 -19.81
CA THR A 378 6.86 0.21 -21.20
C THR A 378 6.86 -0.97 -22.17
N LEU A 379 7.62 -2.01 -21.90
CA LEU A 379 7.80 -3.14 -22.79
C LEU A 379 6.98 -4.38 -22.40
N PHE A 380 6.53 -4.46 -21.13
CA PHE A 380 5.76 -5.58 -20.57
C PHE A 380 4.38 -5.12 -20.07
N ALA A 381 3.78 -4.12 -20.70
CA ALA A 381 2.48 -3.58 -20.30
C ALA A 381 1.36 -4.63 -20.35
N ASP A 382 1.36 -5.50 -21.36
CA ASP A 382 0.37 -6.57 -21.50
C ASP A 382 0.56 -7.67 -20.44
N GLU A 383 1.80 -8.00 -20.09
CA GLU A 383 2.14 -8.95 -19.04
C GLU A 383 1.80 -8.40 -17.66
N LEU A 384 2.02 -7.09 -17.42
CA LEU A 384 1.57 -6.41 -16.19
C LEU A 384 0.05 -6.48 -16.07
N LYS A 385 -0.68 -6.21 -17.15
CA LYS A 385 -2.14 -6.34 -17.19
C LYS A 385 -2.57 -7.78 -16.89
N ALA A 386 -1.95 -8.76 -17.54
CA ALA A 386 -2.27 -10.17 -17.34
C ALA A 386 -2.00 -10.61 -15.89
N MET A 387 -0.87 -10.18 -15.30
CA MET A 387 -0.51 -10.43 -13.90
C MET A 387 -1.51 -9.78 -12.95
N PHE A 388 -1.89 -8.51 -13.20
CA PHE A 388 -2.89 -7.82 -12.40
C PHE A 388 -4.22 -8.61 -12.36
N LEU A 389 -4.76 -8.97 -13.52
CA LEU A 389 -6.02 -9.72 -13.63
C LEU A 389 -5.94 -11.10 -12.97
N ASN A 390 -4.82 -11.79 -13.11
CA ASN A 390 -4.58 -13.07 -12.46
C ASN A 390 -4.60 -12.95 -10.94
N ARG A 391 -3.89 -11.98 -10.37
CA ARG A 391 -3.84 -11.76 -8.92
C ARG A 391 -5.14 -11.19 -8.37
N GLU A 392 -5.85 -10.38 -9.16
CA GLU A 392 -7.16 -9.88 -8.80
C GLU A 392 -8.17 -11.01 -8.62
N SER A 393 -8.18 -12.00 -9.50
CA SER A 393 -9.04 -13.18 -9.38
C SER A 393 -8.76 -13.98 -8.10
N ALA A 394 -7.54 -13.90 -7.56
CA ALA A 394 -7.16 -14.46 -6.28
C ALA A 394 -7.48 -13.54 -5.07
N GLY A 395 -7.98 -12.32 -5.31
CA GLY A 395 -8.31 -11.35 -4.27
C GLY A 395 -7.13 -10.50 -3.76
N ALA A 396 -5.99 -10.52 -4.46
CA ALA A 396 -4.77 -9.83 -4.02
C ALA A 396 -4.95 -8.32 -3.85
N TRP A 397 -5.80 -7.68 -4.66
CA TRP A 397 -5.93 -6.22 -4.71
C TRP A 397 -7.11 -5.69 -3.91
N SER A 398 -7.83 -6.55 -3.17
CA SER A 398 -9.05 -6.17 -2.43
C SER A 398 -8.76 -5.24 -1.25
N ALA A 399 -9.26 -4.01 -1.34
CA ALA A 399 -9.20 -3.02 -0.26
C ALA A 399 -9.93 -3.52 1.00
N SER A 400 -11.12 -4.11 0.85
CA SER A 400 -11.92 -4.58 1.99
C SER A 400 -11.21 -5.68 2.78
N ARG A 401 -10.53 -6.59 2.09
CA ARG A 401 -9.74 -7.66 2.71
C ARG A 401 -8.54 -7.10 3.46
N LEU A 402 -7.79 -6.20 2.83
CA LEU A 402 -6.62 -5.59 3.44
C LEU A 402 -7.00 -4.75 4.66
N LEU A 403 -8.05 -3.92 4.53
CA LEU A 403 -8.57 -3.12 5.66
C LEU A 403 -9.04 -3.98 6.83
N SER A 404 -9.59 -5.18 6.55
CA SER A 404 -9.93 -6.13 7.63
C SER A 404 -8.70 -6.61 8.39
N LYS A 405 -7.56 -6.81 7.72
CA LYS A 405 -6.28 -7.16 8.36
C LYS A 405 -5.76 -6.01 9.22
N PHE A 406 -5.82 -4.77 8.73
CA PHE A 406 -5.45 -3.59 9.52
C PHE A 406 -6.32 -3.45 10.78
N LEU A 407 -7.63 -3.62 10.64
CA LEU A 407 -8.56 -3.57 11.77
C LEU A 407 -8.30 -4.67 12.79
N ALA A 408 -8.02 -5.89 12.35
CA ALA A 408 -7.67 -7.00 13.24
C ALA A 408 -6.37 -6.74 14.01
N HIS A 409 -5.36 -6.19 13.33
CA HIS A 409 -4.10 -5.80 13.94
C HIS A 409 -4.29 -4.68 14.98
N GLN A 410 -5.10 -3.67 14.65
CA GLN A 410 -5.47 -2.60 15.56
C GLN A 410 -6.22 -3.11 16.79
N ALA A 411 -7.24 -3.95 16.59
CA ALA A 411 -8.07 -4.50 17.65
C ALA A 411 -7.28 -5.39 18.64
N ALA A 412 -6.12 -5.87 18.25
CA ALA A 412 -5.22 -6.63 19.13
C ALA A 412 -4.56 -5.76 20.20
N ARG A 413 -4.59 -4.42 20.07
CA ARG A 413 -4.00 -3.47 21.04
C ARG A 413 -5.09 -2.82 21.88
N PRO A 414 -5.02 -2.87 23.23
CA PRO A 414 -5.93 -2.13 24.09
C PRO A 414 -5.86 -0.62 23.82
N GLU A 415 -7.00 0.02 23.65
CA GLU A 415 -7.10 1.45 23.34
C GLU A 415 -6.36 2.34 24.36
N ALA A 416 -6.46 1.99 25.64
CA ALA A 416 -5.77 2.74 26.71
C ALA A 416 -4.25 2.72 26.56
N LEU A 417 -3.66 1.58 26.18
CA LEU A 417 -2.22 1.49 25.96
C LEU A 417 -1.78 2.27 24.70
N VAL A 418 -2.61 2.23 23.65
CA VAL A 418 -2.34 2.99 22.43
C VAL A 418 -2.41 4.49 22.70
N ALA A 419 -3.40 4.95 23.45
CA ALA A 419 -3.54 6.36 23.82
C ALA A 419 -2.35 6.85 24.66
N GLU A 420 -1.90 6.03 25.66
CA GLU A 420 -0.72 6.36 26.46
C GLU A 420 0.58 6.42 25.62
N ASP A 421 0.74 5.46 24.72
CA ASP A 421 1.90 5.42 23.82
C ASP A 421 1.92 6.62 22.86
N MET A 422 0.79 6.95 22.25
CA MET A 422 0.68 8.10 21.35
C MET A 422 1.02 9.41 22.04
N TRP A 423 0.50 9.61 23.26
CA TRP A 423 0.77 10.80 24.05
C TRP A 423 2.27 10.95 24.34
N GLY A 424 2.96 9.87 24.66
CA GLY A 424 4.39 9.87 24.91
C GLY A 424 5.26 10.06 23.67
N LYS A 425 4.85 9.51 22.51
CA LYS A 425 5.65 9.51 21.28
C LYS A 425 5.50 10.77 20.45
N TYR A 426 4.29 11.27 20.32
CA TYR A 426 3.95 12.25 19.29
C TYR A 426 3.90 13.67 19.79
N PHE A 427 4.20 13.87 21.05
CA PHE A 427 4.46 15.19 21.65
C PHE A 427 5.86 15.74 21.32
N SER A 428 6.42 15.34 20.21
CA SER A 428 7.75 15.78 19.82
C SER A 428 7.67 17.01 18.90
N ALA A 429 8.37 18.07 19.29
CA ALA A 429 8.42 19.32 18.52
C ALA A 429 9.00 19.16 17.09
N TYR A 430 9.55 18.01 16.78
CA TYR A 430 10.25 17.80 15.52
C TYR A 430 9.33 17.49 14.34
N LEU A 431 8.22 16.79 14.57
CA LEU A 431 7.34 16.32 13.49
C LEU A 431 6.25 17.32 13.11
N TYR A 432 5.88 18.23 13.99
CA TYR A 432 4.75 19.15 13.78
C TYR A 432 5.02 20.51 14.43
N ASN A 433 4.48 21.56 13.85
CA ASN A 433 4.66 22.94 14.33
C ASN A 433 3.93 23.24 15.63
N THR A 434 2.84 22.54 15.91
CA THR A 434 2.03 22.69 17.14
C THR A 434 1.71 21.35 17.77
N GLU A 435 1.44 21.32 19.07
CA GLU A 435 1.03 20.13 19.81
C GLU A 435 -0.33 19.59 19.32
N GLU A 436 -1.25 20.48 19.02
CA GLU A 436 -2.58 20.12 18.52
C GLU A 436 -2.49 19.46 17.13
N GLU A 437 -1.70 20.01 16.23
CA GLU A 437 -1.48 19.48 14.90
C GLU A 437 -0.85 18.07 14.95
N ARG A 438 0.09 17.84 15.86
CA ARG A 438 0.69 16.54 16.11
C ARG A 438 -0.31 15.50 16.57
N TYR A 439 -1.11 15.87 17.58
CA TYR A 439 -2.11 15.00 18.15
C TYR A 439 -3.17 14.61 17.11
N ILE A 440 -3.74 15.59 16.43
CA ILE A 440 -4.79 15.38 15.41
C ILE A 440 -4.26 14.50 14.26
N ASN A 441 -3.10 14.81 13.73
CA ASN A 441 -2.54 14.08 12.60
C ASN A 441 -2.08 12.65 12.93
N GLN A 442 -1.79 12.36 14.20
CA GLN A 442 -1.36 11.04 14.64
C GLN A 442 -2.46 10.27 15.37
N MET A 443 -3.63 10.86 15.59
CA MET A 443 -4.76 10.13 16.17
C MET A 443 -5.10 8.91 15.33
N LEU A 444 -5.20 7.77 15.98
CA LEU A 444 -5.42 6.47 15.36
C LEU A 444 -6.64 6.47 14.41
N GLY A 445 -7.78 6.99 14.87
CA GLY A 445 -9.00 7.04 14.06
C GLY A 445 -8.85 7.85 12.78
N THR A 446 -8.19 8.99 12.82
CA THR A 446 -7.94 9.82 11.64
C THR A 446 -7.06 9.09 10.63
N LYS A 447 -5.98 8.46 11.08
CA LYS A 447 -5.08 7.71 10.19
C LYS A 447 -5.75 6.47 9.60
N VAL A 448 -6.54 5.74 10.38
CA VAL A 448 -7.33 4.60 9.88
C VAL A 448 -8.29 5.03 8.79
N ASP A 449 -9.01 6.13 8.98
CA ASP A 449 -9.94 6.64 7.97
C ASP A 449 -9.20 7.07 6.69
N GLN A 450 -8.07 7.74 6.82
CA GLN A 450 -7.24 8.14 5.68
C GLN A 450 -6.71 6.93 4.90
N ARG A 451 -6.29 5.87 5.59
CA ARG A 451 -5.85 4.63 4.92
C ARG A 451 -6.98 3.90 4.24
N ARG A 452 -8.16 3.85 4.87
CA ARG A 452 -9.36 3.29 4.23
C ARG A 452 -9.67 4.01 2.94
N GLN A 453 -9.59 5.33 2.95
CA GLN A 453 -9.77 6.15 1.77
C GLN A 453 -8.76 5.79 0.71
N PHE A 454 -7.46 5.82 1.05
CA PHE A 454 -6.40 5.50 0.12
C PHE A 454 -6.60 4.12 -0.51
N GLU A 455 -6.80 3.08 0.30
CA GLU A 455 -6.96 1.70 -0.16
C GLU A 455 -8.10 1.53 -1.15
N VAL A 456 -9.25 2.11 -0.83
CA VAL A 456 -10.44 2.03 -1.66
C VAL A 456 -10.24 2.72 -3.02
N TYR A 457 -9.63 3.90 -3.01
CA TYR A 457 -9.43 4.65 -4.25
C TYR A 457 -8.31 4.08 -5.10
N GLN A 458 -7.24 3.63 -4.47
CA GLN A 458 -6.14 2.98 -5.19
C GLN A 458 -6.58 1.65 -5.83
N GLU A 459 -7.46 0.87 -5.18
CA GLU A 459 -8.09 -0.29 -5.81
C GLU A 459 -8.85 0.09 -7.08
N GLY A 460 -9.66 1.15 -7.02
CA GLY A 460 -10.40 1.67 -8.18
C GLY A 460 -9.48 2.16 -9.30
N TYR A 461 -8.43 2.89 -8.95
CA TYR A 461 -7.44 3.35 -9.92
C TYR A 461 -6.73 2.18 -10.61
N MET A 462 -6.23 1.22 -9.86
CA MET A 462 -5.54 0.06 -10.41
C MET A 462 -6.46 -0.77 -11.32
N ALA A 463 -7.71 -0.96 -10.91
CA ALA A 463 -8.70 -1.62 -11.73
C ALA A 463 -8.96 -0.86 -13.05
N SER A 464 -9.07 0.46 -12.99
CA SER A 464 -9.24 1.30 -14.19
C SER A 464 -8.02 1.20 -15.12
N LYS A 465 -6.83 1.26 -14.57
CA LYS A 465 -5.56 1.22 -15.32
C LYS A 465 -5.37 -0.12 -16.05
N TYR A 466 -5.55 -1.23 -15.35
CA TYR A 466 -5.18 -2.54 -15.87
C TYR A 466 -6.33 -3.34 -16.50
N ARG A 467 -7.57 -3.15 -16.07
CA ARG A 467 -8.72 -3.79 -16.78
C ARG A 467 -9.16 -3.01 -18.02
N GLY A 468 -8.86 -1.71 -18.09
CA GLY A 468 -9.49 -0.78 -19.02
C GLY A 468 -10.95 -0.55 -18.64
N SER A 469 -11.42 0.68 -18.62
CA SER A 469 -12.80 1.19 -18.40
C SER A 469 -13.78 0.31 -17.58
N VAL A 470 -13.35 -0.37 -16.54
CA VAL A 470 -14.25 -1.03 -15.57
C VAL A 470 -14.90 0.01 -14.66
N ALA A 471 -14.39 1.23 -14.65
CA ALA A 471 -15.09 2.36 -14.06
C ALA A 471 -16.54 2.51 -14.56
N THR A 472 -16.86 1.97 -15.74
CA THR A 472 -18.23 1.93 -16.27
C THR A 472 -19.12 0.88 -15.63
N ALA A 473 -18.60 -0.20 -15.06
CA ALA A 473 -19.39 -1.29 -14.49
C ALA A 473 -19.89 -1.03 -13.06
N ASP A 474 -19.24 -0.15 -12.29
CA ASP A 474 -19.61 0.18 -10.90
C ASP A 474 -19.78 1.71 -10.71
N ARG A 475 -20.39 2.36 -11.67
CA ARG A 475 -20.70 3.77 -11.59
C ARG A 475 -22.14 4.06 -11.98
N ILE A 476 -22.67 5.13 -11.44
CA ILE A 476 -23.88 5.79 -11.92
C ILE A 476 -23.45 6.89 -12.87
N SER A 477 -24.08 6.97 -14.03
CA SER A 477 -23.85 8.06 -15.00
C SER A 477 -25.09 8.90 -15.14
N LEU A 478 -24.96 10.18 -14.93
CA LEU A 478 -26.00 11.18 -15.14
C LEU A 478 -25.52 12.15 -16.21
N ARG A 479 -26.42 12.56 -17.10
CA ARG A 479 -26.15 13.58 -18.12
C ARG A 479 -27.24 14.62 -18.08
N GLY A 480 -26.86 15.87 -18.06
CA GLY A 480 -27.82 16.96 -17.92
C GLY A 480 -27.32 18.30 -18.40
N ASN A 481 -28.18 19.28 -18.34
CA ASN A 481 -27.89 20.69 -18.64
C ASN A 481 -28.29 21.55 -17.45
N ALA A 482 -27.61 22.69 -17.30
CA ALA A 482 -28.15 23.75 -16.47
C ALA A 482 -29.48 24.27 -17.00
N PRO A 483 -30.41 24.74 -16.15
CA PRO A 483 -31.62 25.38 -16.58
C PRO A 483 -31.35 26.60 -17.46
N ASP A 484 -32.15 26.82 -18.51
CA ASP A 484 -32.03 27.98 -19.40
C ASP A 484 -32.16 29.30 -18.67
N SER A 485 -32.86 29.32 -17.51
CA SER A 485 -33.00 30.48 -16.62
C SER A 485 -31.69 30.92 -15.96
N TRP A 486 -30.64 30.13 -16.03
CA TRP A 486 -29.34 30.39 -15.42
C TRP A 486 -28.30 30.92 -16.40
N SER A 487 -28.71 31.30 -17.61
CA SER A 487 -27.80 31.93 -18.57
C SER A 487 -27.28 33.25 -18.03
N GLY A 488 -26.07 33.27 -17.48
CA GLY A 488 -25.39 34.43 -16.94
C GLY A 488 -25.40 34.58 -15.42
N VAL A 489 -25.91 33.59 -14.68
CA VAL A 489 -25.73 33.46 -13.22
C VAL A 489 -24.83 32.26 -12.96
N GLU A 490 -23.72 32.45 -12.27
CA GLU A 490 -22.92 31.35 -11.74
C GLU A 490 -23.83 30.51 -10.83
N PRO A 491 -23.99 29.18 -11.09
CA PRO A 491 -24.81 28.37 -10.21
C PRO A 491 -24.15 28.32 -8.83
N ASP A 492 -24.94 28.51 -7.79
CA ASP A 492 -24.53 28.16 -6.42
C ASP A 492 -24.46 26.62 -6.33
N GLY A 493 -23.43 26.09 -6.84
CA GLY A 493 -22.77 24.79 -6.74
C GLY A 493 -23.53 23.47 -6.60
N ASP A 494 -24.72 23.43 -6.05
CA ASP A 494 -25.41 22.20 -5.62
C ASP A 494 -26.23 21.55 -6.75
N ILE A 495 -25.62 20.63 -7.49
CA ILE A 495 -26.28 19.98 -8.63
C ILE A 495 -26.78 18.55 -8.36
N LEU A 496 -26.35 17.94 -7.29
CA LEU A 496 -26.67 16.54 -7.00
C LEU A 496 -26.67 16.25 -5.50
N SER A 497 -27.62 15.46 -5.04
CA SER A 497 -27.64 14.94 -3.68
C SER A 497 -27.47 13.43 -3.66
N VAL A 498 -26.71 12.92 -2.71
CA VAL A 498 -26.42 11.49 -2.55
C VAL A 498 -26.52 11.07 -1.09
N VAL A 499 -27.15 9.92 -0.85
CA VAL A 499 -27.21 9.29 0.48
C VAL A 499 -26.52 7.92 0.43
N PRO A 500 -25.47 7.69 1.21
CA PRO A 500 -24.80 6.40 1.24
C PRO A 500 -25.41 5.41 2.23
N TYR A 501 -25.20 4.10 1.97
CA TYR A 501 -25.59 3.00 2.88
C TYR A 501 -24.68 2.84 4.08
N ALA A 502 -23.46 3.26 3.99
CA ALA A 502 -22.43 3.09 5.02
C ALA A 502 -21.55 4.32 5.10
N ASP A 503 -20.80 4.45 6.18
CA ASP A 503 -19.72 5.42 6.24
C ASP A 503 -18.73 5.12 5.11
N THR A 504 -18.48 6.11 4.26
CA THR A 504 -17.75 5.92 3.02
C THR A 504 -17.16 7.22 2.52
N TYR A 505 -16.48 7.12 1.38
CA TYR A 505 -16.10 8.29 0.59
C TYR A 505 -16.86 8.27 -0.73
N LEU A 506 -17.59 9.33 -0.98
CA LEU A 506 -18.23 9.58 -2.27
C LEU A 506 -17.17 10.09 -3.23
N ARG A 507 -17.12 9.47 -4.40
CA ARG A 507 -16.22 9.83 -5.48
C ARG A 507 -17.06 10.26 -6.68
N VAL A 508 -16.94 11.51 -7.05
CA VAL A 508 -17.74 12.10 -8.13
C VAL A 508 -16.82 12.76 -9.13
N GLN A 509 -17.12 12.59 -10.40
CA GLN A 509 -16.41 13.24 -11.49
C GLN A 509 -17.40 13.98 -12.37
N TYR A 510 -17.12 15.24 -12.65
CA TYR A 510 -17.90 16.09 -13.54
C TYR A 510 -17.17 16.23 -14.89
N GLY A 511 -17.71 15.63 -15.94
CA GLY A 511 -17.08 15.61 -17.27
C GLY A 511 -15.65 15.08 -17.21
N ASN A 512 -14.73 15.92 -17.67
CA ASN A 512 -13.29 15.63 -17.67
C ASN A 512 -12.54 16.31 -16.51
N ALA A 513 -13.26 16.87 -15.54
CA ALA A 513 -12.64 17.51 -14.38
C ALA A 513 -12.01 16.46 -13.44
N ALA A 514 -11.15 16.93 -12.55
CA ALA A 514 -10.60 16.08 -11.50
C ALA A 514 -11.75 15.54 -10.62
N GLU A 515 -11.56 14.31 -10.13
CA GLU A 515 -12.52 13.70 -9.21
C GLU A 515 -12.59 14.45 -7.89
N ILE A 516 -13.82 14.64 -7.39
CA ILE A 516 -14.09 15.18 -6.07
C ILE A 516 -14.37 14.02 -5.12
N ILE A 517 -13.74 14.05 -3.96
CA ILE A 517 -13.85 13.01 -2.95
C ILE A 517 -14.37 13.64 -1.67
N THR A 518 -15.54 13.20 -1.22
CA THR A 518 -16.18 13.69 -0.02
C THR A 518 -16.40 12.57 0.98
N ARG A 519 -15.96 12.76 2.22
CA ARG A 519 -16.28 11.83 3.32
C ARG A 519 -17.78 11.89 3.60
N ALA A 520 -18.41 10.72 3.59
CA ALA A 520 -19.85 10.61 3.77
C ALA A 520 -20.21 9.61 4.87
N LYS A 521 -21.16 9.97 5.72
CA LYS A 521 -21.67 9.10 6.78
C LYS A 521 -22.97 8.43 6.34
N LYS A 522 -23.15 7.21 6.80
CA LYS A 522 -24.35 6.40 6.57
C LYS A 522 -25.62 7.20 6.78
N GLY A 523 -26.48 7.21 5.78
CA GLY A 523 -27.82 7.76 5.84
C GLY A 523 -27.90 9.29 5.89
N GLN A 524 -26.78 10.02 5.84
CA GLN A 524 -26.77 11.47 5.69
C GLN A 524 -26.84 11.86 4.22
N THR A 525 -27.54 12.97 3.94
CA THR A 525 -27.57 13.56 2.60
C THR A 525 -26.34 14.42 2.39
N TYR A 526 -25.67 14.24 1.27
CA TYR A 526 -24.55 15.05 0.83
C TYR A 526 -24.90 15.72 -0.48
N THR A 527 -24.75 17.02 -0.52
CA THR A 527 -24.83 17.81 -1.74
C THR A 527 -23.45 17.82 -2.40
N LEU A 528 -23.40 17.59 -3.69
CA LEU A 528 -22.18 17.53 -4.46
C LEU A 528 -22.10 18.76 -5.34
N GLU A 529 -21.19 19.66 -4.98
CA GLU A 529 -20.95 20.92 -5.70
C GLU A 529 -20.19 20.65 -6.99
N CYS A 530 -20.60 21.31 -8.07
CA CYS A 530 -19.84 21.27 -9.33
C CYS A 530 -18.78 22.37 -9.29
N PRO A 531 -17.53 22.09 -9.69
CA PRO A 531 -16.48 23.11 -9.76
C PRO A 531 -16.84 24.24 -10.73
N ASP A 532 -16.53 25.48 -10.36
CA ASP A 532 -16.83 26.70 -11.13
C ASP A 532 -16.28 26.70 -12.57
N ASN A 533 -15.24 25.90 -12.84
CA ASN A 533 -14.60 25.81 -14.14
C ASN A 533 -15.21 24.74 -15.04
N VAL A 534 -16.28 24.08 -14.63
CA VAL A 534 -16.93 23.01 -15.39
C VAL A 534 -18.15 23.56 -16.12
N ALA A 535 -18.19 23.36 -17.45
CA ALA A 535 -19.35 23.75 -18.24
C ALA A 535 -20.55 22.85 -17.94
N LEU A 536 -21.70 23.44 -17.59
CA LEU A 536 -22.91 22.71 -17.21
C LEU A 536 -23.73 22.19 -18.41
N ASN A 537 -23.43 22.63 -19.63
CA ASN A 537 -24.15 22.18 -20.81
C ASN A 537 -23.68 20.77 -21.20
N ASP A 538 -24.65 19.86 -21.31
CA ASP A 538 -24.42 18.46 -21.67
C ASP A 538 -23.43 17.76 -20.73
N LEU A 539 -23.47 18.13 -19.45
CA LEU A 539 -22.56 17.67 -18.43
C LEU A 539 -22.79 16.19 -18.14
N GLU A 540 -21.74 15.40 -18.27
CA GLU A 540 -21.69 14.03 -17.77
C GLU A 540 -21.16 14.02 -16.34
N THR A 541 -21.94 13.44 -15.41
CA THR A 541 -21.56 13.27 -14.01
C THR A 541 -21.46 11.79 -13.70
N TYR A 542 -20.35 11.38 -13.12
CA TYR A 542 -20.10 10.00 -12.74
C TYR A 542 -19.98 9.88 -11.22
N ILE A 543 -20.79 8.99 -10.63
CA ILE A 543 -20.71 8.63 -9.21
C ILE A 543 -20.20 7.20 -9.14
N TYR A 544 -19.01 7.04 -8.60
CA TYR A 544 -18.35 5.73 -8.52
C TYR A 544 -18.80 4.96 -7.29
N ARG A 545 -18.62 3.63 -7.33
CA ARG A 545 -19.05 2.68 -6.29
C ARG A 545 -20.56 2.73 -6.06
N SER A 546 -21.28 2.58 -7.12
CA SER A 546 -22.75 2.63 -7.17
C SER A 546 -23.42 1.71 -6.12
N SER A 547 -22.80 0.58 -5.78
CA SER A 547 -23.29 -0.38 -4.79
C SER A 547 -23.42 0.14 -3.36
N ILE A 548 -22.75 1.24 -3.04
CA ILE A 548 -22.83 1.87 -1.71
C ILE A 548 -23.84 3.02 -1.64
N ILE A 549 -24.44 3.39 -2.75
CA ILE A 549 -25.39 4.49 -2.83
C ILE A 549 -26.81 3.98 -2.53
N LYS A 550 -27.46 4.65 -1.59
CA LYS A 550 -28.84 4.37 -1.18
C LYS A 550 -29.86 5.21 -1.95
N SER A 551 -29.57 6.49 -2.11
CA SER A 551 -30.48 7.45 -2.76
C SER A 551 -29.68 8.47 -3.57
N ILE A 552 -30.23 8.85 -4.69
CA ILE A 552 -29.75 9.95 -5.53
C ILE A 552 -30.90 10.90 -5.77
N GLY A 553 -30.63 12.21 -5.60
CA GLY A 553 -31.54 13.28 -5.96
C GLY A 553 -30.84 14.31 -6.83
N SER A 554 -31.53 14.81 -7.86
CA SER A 554 -31.11 15.99 -8.61
C SER A 554 -31.52 17.24 -7.84
N MET A 555 -30.66 18.24 -7.81
CA MET A 555 -30.98 19.56 -7.30
C MET A 555 -31.37 20.49 -8.47
N ALA A 556 -31.93 21.66 -8.17
CA ALA A 556 -32.42 22.59 -9.17
C ALA A 556 -31.42 23.04 -10.26
N ALA A 557 -30.14 22.84 -9.99
CA ALA A 557 -29.04 23.27 -10.84
C ALA A 557 -28.82 22.42 -12.11
N LEU A 558 -29.35 21.21 -12.15
CA LEU A 558 -29.12 20.31 -13.29
C LEU A 558 -30.40 19.59 -13.71
N TYR A 559 -30.87 19.89 -14.91
CA TYR A 559 -31.93 19.10 -15.55
C TYR A 559 -31.34 17.81 -16.12
N THR A 560 -31.61 16.68 -15.48
CA THR A 560 -31.12 15.39 -15.92
C THR A 560 -31.81 14.95 -17.20
N LYS A 561 -31.03 14.76 -18.25
CA LYS A 561 -31.51 14.21 -19.54
C LYS A 561 -31.47 12.69 -19.56
N PHE A 562 -30.42 12.13 -18.98
CA PHE A 562 -30.20 10.69 -18.97
C PHE A 562 -29.60 10.24 -17.65
N ALA A 563 -30.08 9.11 -17.14
CA ALA A 563 -29.55 8.47 -15.94
C ALA A 563 -29.32 6.97 -16.20
N ASP A 564 -28.08 6.53 -16.10
CA ASP A 564 -27.74 5.10 -16.09
C ASP A 564 -27.38 4.69 -14.66
N ILE A 565 -28.32 4.00 -14.01
CA ILE A 565 -28.18 3.44 -12.66
C ILE A 565 -28.10 1.91 -12.70
N SER A 566 -27.88 1.32 -13.85
CA SER A 566 -27.90 -0.15 -14.04
C SER A 566 -26.88 -0.88 -13.15
N ALA A 567 -25.78 -0.23 -12.80
CA ALA A 567 -24.77 -0.75 -11.88
C ALA A 567 -25.14 -0.58 -10.40
N ALA A 568 -26.11 0.28 -10.07
CA ALA A 568 -26.49 0.61 -8.70
C ALA A 568 -27.49 -0.39 -8.10
N ILE A 569 -27.11 -1.64 -8.04
CA ILE A 569 -27.99 -2.76 -7.64
C ILE A 569 -28.61 -2.66 -6.23
N ARG A 570 -28.15 -1.73 -5.41
CA ARG A 570 -28.65 -1.47 -4.04
C ARG A 570 -29.32 -0.10 -3.91
N LEU A 571 -29.44 0.67 -4.97
CA LEU A 571 -30.12 1.96 -4.94
C LEU A 571 -31.59 1.74 -4.57
N GLN A 572 -32.09 2.46 -3.59
CA GLN A 572 -33.50 2.41 -3.16
C GLN A 572 -34.34 3.56 -3.73
N GLN A 573 -33.74 4.73 -3.94
CA GLN A 573 -34.45 5.90 -4.37
C GLN A 573 -33.69 6.63 -5.49
N LEU A 574 -34.40 6.91 -6.56
CA LEU A 574 -33.95 7.76 -7.66
C LEU A 574 -34.92 8.95 -7.77
N LEU A 575 -34.49 10.11 -7.32
CA LEU A 575 -35.31 11.31 -7.18
C LEU A 575 -34.78 12.39 -8.13
N LEU A 576 -35.10 12.30 -9.41
CA LEU A 576 -34.66 13.24 -10.45
C LEU A 576 -35.70 14.34 -10.75
N GLY A 577 -36.88 14.25 -10.15
CA GLY A 577 -37.93 15.24 -10.24
C GLY A 577 -38.29 15.84 -8.89
N SER A 578 -39.07 16.91 -8.87
CA SER A 578 -39.60 17.53 -7.65
C SER A 578 -41.08 17.89 -7.80
N ALA A 579 -41.80 17.93 -6.67
CA ALA A 579 -43.15 18.43 -6.60
C ALA A 579 -43.24 19.96 -6.43
N GLU A 580 -42.09 20.61 -6.13
CA GLU A 580 -42.05 22.06 -5.93
C GLU A 580 -41.95 22.78 -7.27
N ASP A 581 -42.71 23.86 -7.41
CA ASP A 581 -42.69 24.70 -8.60
C ASP A 581 -41.28 25.27 -8.82
N GLY A 582 -40.74 25.08 -10.03
CA GLY A 582 -39.42 25.56 -10.41
C GLY A 582 -38.28 24.53 -10.27
N TYR A 583 -38.56 23.33 -9.74
CA TYR A 583 -37.58 22.22 -9.61
C TYR A 583 -37.96 21.00 -10.46
N GLU A 584 -38.85 21.17 -11.41
CA GLU A 584 -39.29 20.11 -12.32
C GLU A 584 -38.18 19.75 -13.28
N ASN A 585 -37.90 18.46 -13.42
CA ASN A 585 -36.90 17.98 -14.38
C ASN A 585 -37.44 18.01 -15.81
N THR A 586 -37.27 19.10 -16.51
CA THR A 586 -37.68 19.29 -17.92
C THR A 586 -36.63 18.80 -18.93
N GLY A 587 -35.50 18.25 -18.46
CA GLY A 587 -34.39 17.80 -19.32
C GLY A 587 -34.67 16.53 -20.08
N MET A 588 -35.60 15.68 -19.61
CA MET A 588 -36.00 14.46 -20.32
C MET A 588 -37.07 14.77 -21.36
N THR A 589 -36.75 14.59 -22.64
CA THR A 589 -37.62 14.86 -23.80
C THR A 589 -37.67 13.65 -24.73
N ALA A 590 -38.63 13.63 -25.68
CA ALA A 590 -38.73 12.57 -26.66
C ALA A 590 -37.51 12.43 -27.59
N GLU A 591 -36.74 13.49 -27.75
CA GLU A 591 -35.50 13.50 -28.52
C GLU A 591 -34.30 13.00 -27.71
N TYR A 592 -34.27 13.38 -26.46
CA TYR A 592 -33.19 13.03 -25.54
C TYR A 592 -33.78 12.59 -24.21
N GLY A 593 -33.20 11.57 -23.61
CA GLY A 593 -33.53 11.23 -22.26
C GLY A 593 -33.97 9.81 -22.05
N GLY A 594 -33.81 9.37 -20.83
CA GLY A 594 -34.19 8.06 -20.39
C GLY A 594 -33.50 7.66 -19.12
N VAL A 595 -34.00 6.61 -18.52
CA VAL A 595 -33.43 5.99 -17.33
C VAL A 595 -33.13 4.52 -17.60
N SER A 596 -31.88 4.13 -17.41
CA SER A 596 -31.47 2.73 -17.45
C SER A 596 -31.36 2.22 -16.03
N VAL A 597 -32.27 1.35 -15.60
CA VAL A 597 -32.36 0.85 -14.21
C VAL A 597 -31.71 -0.52 -14.01
N GLY A 598 -31.44 -1.24 -15.08
CA GLY A 598 -30.88 -2.58 -15.02
C GLY A 598 -31.74 -3.57 -14.21
N SER A 599 -31.10 -4.46 -13.47
CA SER A 599 -31.76 -5.47 -12.62
C SER A 599 -31.77 -5.10 -11.14
N ASN A 600 -31.93 -3.83 -10.80
CA ASN A 600 -31.93 -3.35 -9.43
C ASN A 600 -33.20 -3.77 -8.66
N LYS A 601 -33.10 -4.86 -7.91
CA LYS A 601 -34.22 -5.41 -7.13
C LYS A 601 -34.55 -4.64 -5.85
N MET A 602 -33.77 -3.65 -5.49
CA MET A 602 -33.94 -2.86 -4.27
C MET A 602 -34.53 -1.46 -4.52
N LEU A 603 -34.73 -1.08 -5.76
CA LEU A 603 -35.27 0.22 -6.10
C LEU A 603 -36.75 0.31 -5.72
N GLU A 604 -37.06 1.19 -4.77
CA GLU A 604 -38.38 1.35 -4.18
C GLU A 604 -39.15 2.56 -4.71
N VAL A 605 -38.43 3.64 -5.02
CA VAL A 605 -39.01 4.92 -5.43
C VAL A 605 -38.29 5.43 -6.68
N ILE A 606 -39.06 5.80 -7.68
CA ILE A 606 -38.58 6.52 -8.86
C ILE A 606 -39.42 7.81 -8.99
N ASP A 607 -38.76 8.95 -8.99
CA ASP A 607 -39.37 10.24 -9.20
C ASP A 607 -38.78 10.92 -10.46
N LEU A 608 -39.61 11.04 -11.49
CA LEU A 608 -39.28 11.68 -12.78
C LEU A 608 -40.28 12.82 -13.07
N ARG A 609 -40.85 13.43 -12.05
CA ARG A 609 -41.79 14.53 -12.26
C ARG A 609 -41.17 15.65 -13.07
N GLY A 610 -41.91 16.19 -14.00
CA GLY A 610 -41.45 17.22 -14.94
C GLY A 610 -40.83 16.67 -16.23
N ALA A 611 -40.54 15.38 -16.33
CA ALA A 611 -40.09 14.77 -17.59
C ALA A 611 -41.20 14.88 -18.66
N THR A 612 -40.93 15.60 -19.76
CA THR A 612 -41.94 15.84 -20.78
C THR A 612 -42.19 14.62 -21.68
N ALA A 613 -41.18 13.79 -21.87
CA ALA A 613 -41.26 12.49 -22.53
C ALA A 613 -40.00 11.67 -22.27
N LEU A 614 -40.08 10.36 -22.47
CA LEU A 614 -38.89 9.50 -22.41
C LEU A 614 -38.58 9.04 -23.86
N ALA A 615 -37.33 9.23 -24.28
CA ALA A 615 -36.86 8.79 -25.61
C ALA A 615 -36.91 7.26 -25.76
N LYS A 616 -36.86 6.53 -24.64
CA LYS A 616 -37.03 5.06 -24.59
C LYS A 616 -37.97 4.70 -23.44
N PRO A 617 -38.78 3.63 -23.64
CA PRO A 617 -39.60 3.10 -22.55
C PRO A 617 -38.77 2.74 -21.33
N LEU A 618 -39.29 3.07 -20.14
CA LEU A 618 -38.69 2.67 -18.88
C LEU A 618 -39.02 1.19 -18.62
N ASP A 619 -38.00 0.33 -18.60
CA ASP A 619 -38.20 -1.08 -18.28
C ASP A 619 -38.22 -1.27 -16.76
N LEU A 620 -39.42 -1.55 -16.24
CA LEU A 620 -39.65 -1.79 -14.81
C LEU A 620 -39.74 -3.28 -14.47
N SER A 621 -39.59 -4.17 -15.43
CA SER A 621 -39.87 -5.62 -15.29
C SER A 621 -39.01 -6.32 -14.23
N GLY A 622 -37.81 -5.79 -13.99
CA GLY A 622 -36.87 -6.32 -12.99
C GLY A 622 -36.99 -5.73 -11.59
N LEU A 623 -37.82 -4.70 -11.39
CA LEU A 623 -37.87 -3.90 -10.16
C LEU A 623 -38.88 -4.46 -9.15
N THR A 624 -38.52 -5.55 -8.48
CA THR A 624 -39.46 -6.28 -7.61
C THR A 624 -39.78 -5.55 -6.29
N ALA A 625 -39.03 -4.52 -5.90
CA ALA A 625 -39.26 -3.71 -4.72
C ALA A 625 -39.96 -2.38 -5.02
N LEU A 626 -40.17 -2.03 -6.29
CA LEU A 626 -40.76 -0.75 -6.69
C LEU A 626 -42.18 -0.60 -6.14
N ARG A 627 -42.43 0.45 -5.36
CA ARG A 627 -43.74 0.78 -4.77
C ARG A 627 -44.23 2.18 -5.12
N GLU A 628 -43.36 3.08 -5.52
CA GLU A 628 -43.73 4.44 -5.84
C GLU A 628 -43.06 4.89 -7.15
N LEU A 629 -43.89 5.37 -8.08
CA LEU A 629 -43.46 5.92 -9.35
C LEU A 629 -44.19 7.25 -9.59
N TYR A 630 -43.44 8.33 -9.61
CA TYR A 630 -43.97 9.66 -9.83
C TYR A 630 -43.62 10.17 -11.23
N LEU A 631 -44.66 10.40 -12.06
CA LEU A 631 -44.55 10.84 -13.43
C LEU A 631 -45.46 12.06 -13.71
N THR A 632 -45.81 12.85 -12.71
CA THR A 632 -46.67 14.01 -12.85
C THR A 632 -46.08 15.01 -13.84
N ASN A 633 -46.90 15.56 -14.76
CA ASN A 633 -46.47 16.39 -15.89
C ASN A 633 -45.56 15.71 -16.93
N SER A 634 -45.42 14.39 -16.85
CA SER A 634 -44.78 13.62 -17.89
C SER A 634 -45.79 13.31 -18.99
N ALA A 635 -45.46 13.61 -20.27
CA ALA A 635 -46.32 13.35 -21.41
C ALA A 635 -46.24 11.89 -21.85
#